data_e1b674a9c917e07531c73e7427c4f087
#
_entry.id   e1b674a9c917e07531c73e7427c4f087
#
_cell.length_a   1.000
_cell.length_b   1.000
_cell.length_c   1.000
_cell.angle_alpha   90.00
_cell.angle_beta   90.00
_cell.angle_gamma   90.00
#
_symmetry.space_group_name_H-M   'P 1'
#
loop_
_entity.id
_entity.type
_entity.pdbx_description
1 polymer ?
#
loop_
_entity_poly.entity_id
_entity_poly.type
_entity_poly.pdbx_seq_one_letter_code
_entity_poly.pdbx_strand_id
1 'polypeptide(L)'
;QRQMCIRDRPGLVEESADNLHTATYMQGSRESSLLYADRYEDDYTNVATYKTGKSKVGYSFVIGLIAVIMSYLIGVPLGILMARKKDKLVDKIGTLYIVFIIAVPSLAYIFLFKAIGGSFGLPTTFDMESPSRLMYILPIVSLALPSIANLMKWIRRYMIDQMNSDYVKFARSGGLTEGEIFTRHILKNAAIPIIQGIPAAVLGALTGAIITERVYVVPGIGNLLTEAINKYDNGVIVGGTLFYAILTVTSLILGDVLMAMVDPRISFSTKDR
;
A
#
# COMPACT_ATOMS: atom_id res chain seq x y z
N GLN A 1 -6.88 18.08 33.50
CA GLN A 1 -7.21 17.25 34.68
C GLN A 1 -6.47 15.91 34.67
N ARG A 2 -6.35 15.20 33.54
CA ARG A 2 -5.57 13.93 33.44
C ARG A 2 -4.07 14.16 33.68
N GLN A 3 -3.50 15.24 33.20
CA GLN A 3 -2.08 15.56 33.44
C GLN A 3 -1.74 15.83 34.91
N MET A 4 -2.67 16.45 35.67
CA MET A 4 -2.48 16.66 37.11
C MET A 4 -2.56 15.35 37.91
N CYS A 5 -3.44 14.44 37.55
CA CYS A 5 -3.56 13.14 38.24
C CYS A 5 -2.35 12.23 38.00
N ILE A 6 -1.71 12.32 36.83
CA ILE A 6 -0.49 11.56 36.49
C ILE A 6 0.70 12.04 37.34
N ARG A 7 0.77 13.34 37.63
CA ARG A 7 1.88 13.94 38.39
C ARG A 7 1.98 13.45 39.84
N ASP A 8 0.84 13.10 40.43
CA ASP A 8 0.77 12.76 41.85
C ASP A 8 0.60 11.27 42.17
N ARG A 9 0.53 10.41 41.13
CA ARG A 9 0.31 8.96 41.27
C ARG A 9 1.33 8.18 40.41
N PRO A 10 2.37 7.60 41.01
CA PRO A 10 3.40 6.84 40.30
C PRO A 10 2.86 5.68 39.45
N GLY A 11 1.78 5.00 39.88
CA GLY A 11 1.18 3.90 39.14
C GLY A 11 0.51 4.34 37.82
N LEU A 12 0.00 5.58 37.74
CA LEU A 12 -0.56 6.12 36.49
C LEU A 12 0.52 6.51 35.47
N VAL A 13 1.72 6.77 35.96
CA VAL A 13 2.89 7.02 35.10
C VAL A 13 3.35 5.73 34.46
N GLU A 14 3.23 4.60 35.16
CA GLU A 14 3.52 3.29 34.60
C GLU A 14 2.55 2.90 33.48
N GLU A 15 1.23 3.15 33.66
CA GLU A 15 0.25 2.97 32.59
C GLU A 15 0.49 3.90 31.39
N SER A 16 0.93 5.13 31.64
CA SER A 16 1.25 6.07 30.56
C SER A 16 2.54 5.73 29.84
N ALA A 17 3.46 4.99 30.50
CA ALA A 17 4.68 4.51 29.85
C ALA A 17 4.42 3.47 28.74
N ASP A 18 3.27 2.82 28.76
CA ASP A 18 2.84 1.92 27.69
C ASP A 18 2.17 2.64 26.50
N ASN A 19 1.96 3.94 26.59
CA ASN A 19 1.42 4.76 25.52
C ASN A 19 2.49 5.10 24.47
N LEU A 20 2.06 5.25 23.23
CA LEU A 20 2.91 5.67 22.11
C LEU A 20 3.49 7.10 22.27
N HIS A 21 2.97 7.88 23.22
CA HIS A 21 3.35 9.26 23.54
C HIS A 21 3.92 9.46 24.94
N THR A 22 4.53 8.46 25.50
CA THR A 22 5.11 8.56 26.85
C THR A 22 6.03 9.77 27.01
N ALA A 23 6.86 10.04 26.02
CA ALA A 23 7.75 11.19 26.03
C ALA A 23 7.03 12.53 26.20
N THR A 24 5.84 12.69 25.61
CA THR A 24 5.05 13.92 25.64
C THR A 24 4.45 14.19 27.02
N TYR A 25 4.05 13.16 27.76
CA TYR A 25 3.43 13.30 29.08
C TYR A 25 4.40 13.77 30.15
N MET A 26 5.68 13.58 29.95
CA MET A 26 6.71 13.83 30.96
C MET A 26 7.46 15.14 30.74
N GLN A 27 7.25 15.82 29.64
CA GLN A 27 7.91 17.09 29.33
C GLN A 27 7.58 18.21 30.35
N GLY A 28 6.53 18.05 31.13
CA GLY A 28 6.11 19.04 32.12
C GLY A 28 6.85 18.99 33.48
N SER A 29 7.61 17.93 33.78
CA SER A 29 8.27 17.75 35.06
C SER A 29 9.68 17.20 34.94
N ARG A 30 10.66 17.99 35.33
CA ARG A 30 12.08 17.58 35.34
C ARG A 30 12.33 16.36 36.25
N GLU A 31 11.61 16.24 37.34
CA GLU A 31 11.74 15.12 38.28
C GLU A 31 11.15 13.83 37.69
N SER A 32 10.03 13.95 37.01
CA SER A 32 9.41 12.80 36.34
C SER A 32 10.28 12.29 35.22
N SER A 33 10.89 13.17 34.41
CA SER A 33 11.77 12.76 33.31
C SER A 33 13.04 12.09 33.81
N LEU A 34 13.58 12.47 35.01
CA LEU A 34 14.72 11.79 35.59
C LEU A 34 14.39 10.40 36.15
N LEU A 35 13.20 10.22 36.74
CA LEU A 35 12.74 8.94 37.29
C LEU A 35 12.46 7.89 36.22
N TYR A 36 12.12 8.33 35.01
CA TYR A 36 11.71 7.46 33.93
C TYR A 36 12.53 7.65 32.63
N ALA A 37 13.72 8.25 32.76
CA ALA A 37 14.60 8.55 31.63
C ALA A 37 14.92 7.32 30.78
N ASP A 38 15.24 6.20 31.43
CA ASP A 38 15.58 4.95 30.74
C ASP A 38 14.39 4.38 29.96
N ARG A 39 13.18 4.47 30.52
CA ARG A 39 11.95 4.05 29.85
C ARG A 39 11.60 4.92 28.65
N TYR A 40 11.90 6.18 28.75
CA TYR A 40 11.70 7.15 27.68
C TYR A 40 12.57 6.87 26.47
N GLU A 41 13.85 6.69 26.73
CA GLU A 41 14.81 6.36 25.69
C GLU A 41 14.44 5.07 24.99
N ASP A 42 14.09 4.03 25.72
CA ASP A 42 13.73 2.74 25.19
C ASP A 42 12.44 2.78 24.37
N ASP A 43 11.39 3.44 24.85
CA ASP A 43 10.12 3.54 24.12
C ASP A 43 10.26 4.38 22.84
N TYR A 44 11.01 5.47 22.90
CA TYR A 44 11.23 6.31 21.73
C TYR A 44 12.10 5.63 20.69
N THR A 45 13.10 4.91 21.12
CA THR A 45 14.00 4.13 20.24
C THR A 45 13.26 2.95 19.63
N ASN A 46 12.42 2.27 20.39
CA ASN A 46 11.64 1.13 19.93
C ASN A 46 10.53 1.52 18.94
N VAL A 47 9.97 2.72 19.06
CA VAL A 47 8.98 3.22 18.09
C VAL A 47 9.65 3.71 16.80
N ALA A 48 10.83 4.31 16.89
CA ALA A 48 11.51 4.94 15.75
C ALA A 48 12.44 3.98 14.99
N THR A 49 13.22 3.16 15.70
CA THR A 49 14.26 2.34 15.07
C THR A 49 14.38 0.98 15.74
N TYR A 50 14.30 -0.08 14.97
CA TYR A 50 14.69 -1.40 15.42
C TYR A 50 16.22 -1.55 15.40
N LYS A 51 16.76 -2.54 16.16
CA LYS A 51 18.18 -2.93 16.14
C LYS A 51 18.75 -3.15 14.73
N THR A 52 17.90 -3.36 13.74
CA THR A 52 18.26 -3.50 12.32
C THR A 52 18.37 -2.16 11.57
N GLY A 53 18.16 -1.04 12.21
CA GLY A 53 18.26 0.30 11.63
C GLY A 53 17.09 0.72 10.73
N LYS A 54 16.03 -0.09 10.61
CA LYS A 54 14.83 0.27 9.83
C LYS A 54 13.71 0.76 10.74
N SER A 55 13.05 1.86 10.34
CA SER A 55 11.84 2.34 11.00
C SER A 55 10.62 1.46 10.66
N LYS A 56 9.55 1.54 11.45
CA LYS A 56 8.26 0.89 11.15
C LYS A 56 7.74 1.26 9.75
N VAL A 57 7.83 2.55 9.38
CA VAL A 57 7.50 3.04 8.03
C VAL A 57 8.39 2.36 6.98
N GLY A 58 9.68 2.19 7.26
CA GLY A 58 10.63 1.56 6.34
C GLY A 58 10.30 0.10 6.05
N TYR A 59 9.83 -0.68 7.05
CA TYR A 59 9.37 -2.06 6.82
C TYR A 59 8.14 -2.10 5.94
N SER A 60 7.11 -1.31 6.26
CA SER A 60 5.88 -1.23 5.47
C SER A 60 6.17 -0.77 4.05
N PHE A 61 7.01 0.26 3.89
CA PHE A 61 7.35 0.81 2.59
C PHE A 61 8.09 -0.19 1.70
N VAL A 62 9.08 -0.90 2.22
CA VAL A 62 9.83 -1.90 1.44
C VAL A 62 8.92 -3.02 0.98
N ILE A 63 8.09 -3.58 1.88
CA ILE A 63 7.14 -4.64 1.54
C ILE A 63 6.12 -4.14 0.53
N GLY A 64 5.51 -2.98 0.79
CA GLY A 64 4.51 -2.38 -0.08
C GLY A 64 5.06 -2.00 -1.44
N LEU A 65 6.24 -1.37 -1.51
CA LEU A 65 6.86 -0.96 -2.77
C LEU A 65 7.20 -2.17 -3.66
N ILE A 66 7.81 -3.22 -3.08
CA ILE A 66 8.10 -4.43 -3.83
C ILE A 66 6.82 -5.10 -4.31
N ALA A 67 5.76 -5.14 -3.47
CA ALA A 67 4.46 -5.66 -3.87
C ALA A 67 3.84 -4.83 -5.01
N VAL A 68 3.95 -3.51 -4.99
CA VAL A 68 3.50 -2.62 -6.07
C VAL A 68 4.28 -2.90 -7.35
N ILE A 69 5.61 -2.93 -7.30
CA ILE A 69 6.44 -3.23 -8.48
C ILE A 69 6.06 -4.59 -9.07
N MET A 70 5.96 -5.62 -8.24
CA MET A 70 5.56 -6.95 -8.66
C MET A 70 4.16 -6.95 -9.30
N SER A 71 3.23 -6.18 -8.72
CA SER A 71 1.87 -6.06 -9.23
C SER A 71 1.82 -5.42 -10.61
N TYR A 72 2.60 -4.37 -10.84
CA TYR A 72 2.69 -3.74 -12.16
C TYR A 72 3.40 -4.63 -13.18
N LEU A 73 4.52 -5.27 -12.80
CA LEU A 73 5.28 -6.15 -13.70
C LEU A 73 4.47 -7.39 -14.14
N ILE A 74 3.58 -7.90 -13.31
CA ILE A 74 2.78 -9.09 -13.61
C ILE A 74 1.38 -8.69 -14.11
N GLY A 75 0.71 -7.79 -13.38
CA GLY A 75 -0.69 -7.44 -13.63
C GLY A 75 -0.90 -6.69 -14.94
N VAL A 76 0.04 -5.78 -15.30
CA VAL A 76 -0.08 -5.02 -16.56
C VAL A 76 0.04 -5.94 -17.78
N PRO A 77 1.10 -6.74 -17.94
CA PRO A 77 1.21 -7.65 -19.10
C PRO A 77 0.07 -8.66 -19.18
N LEU A 78 -0.35 -9.22 -18.03
CA LEU A 78 -1.46 -10.18 -18.02
C LEU A 78 -2.79 -9.53 -18.39
N GLY A 79 -3.08 -8.32 -17.90
CA GLY A 79 -4.28 -7.57 -18.25
C GLY A 79 -4.33 -7.22 -19.75
N ILE A 80 -3.19 -6.80 -20.33
CA ILE A 80 -3.03 -6.57 -21.77
C ILE A 80 -3.29 -7.86 -22.57
N LEU A 81 -2.69 -8.97 -22.11
CA LEU A 81 -2.86 -10.27 -22.77
C LEU A 81 -4.31 -10.76 -22.74
N MET A 82 -5.01 -10.56 -21.62
CA MET A 82 -6.43 -10.85 -21.47
C MET A 82 -7.27 -10.04 -22.46
N ALA A 83 -7.03 -8.73 -22.55
CA ALA A 83 -7.76 -7.87 -23.49
C ALA A 83 -7.49 -8.26 -24.94
N ARG A 84 -6.24 -8.54 -25.30
CA ARG A 84 -5.85 -8.97 -26.66
C ARG A 84 -6.45 -10.33 -27.04
N LYS A 85 -6.59 -11.22 -26.06
CA LYS A 85 -7.17 -12.56 -26.25
C LYS A 85 -8.56 -12.66 -25.63
N LYS A 86 -9.36 -11.59 -25.76
CA LYS A 86 -10.72 -11.52 -25.25
C LYS A 86 -11.52 -12.80 -25.61
N ASP A 87 -12.26 -13.30 -24.62
CA ASP A 87 -13.11 -14.50 -24.71
C ASP A 87 -12.36 -15.82 -24.96
N LYS A 88 -11.01 -15.81 -25.09
CA LYS A 88 -10.19 -17.01 -25.22
C LYS A 88 -9.79 -17.56 -23.84
N LEU A 89 -9.13 -18.73 -23.82
CA LEU A 89 -8.74 -19.43 -22.59
C LEU A 89 -7.95 -18.56 -21.61
N VAL A 90 -7.01 -17.75 -22.10
CA VAL A 90 -6.20 -16.84 -21.26
C VAL A 90 -7.09 -15.81 -20.54
N ASP A 91 -8.07 -15.26 -21.24
CA ASP A 91 -9.02 -14.31 -20.66
C ASP A 91 -9.92 -14.97 -19.61
N LYS A 92 -10.39 -16.19 -19.90
CA LYS A 92 -11.22 -16.96 -18.96
C LYS A 92 -10.47 -17.32 -17.68
N ILE A 93 -9.20 -17.79 -17.79
CA ILE A 93 -8.36 -18.10 -16.63
C ILE A 93 -8.05 -16.84 -15.81
N GLY A 94 -7.67 -15.74 -16.49
CA GLY A 94 -7.43 -14.47 -15.80
C GLY A 94 -8.69 -13.93 -15.10
N THR A 95 -9.86 -14.06 -15.74
CA THR A 95 -11.13 -13.69 -15.12
C THR A 95 -11.46 -14.56 -13.92
N LEU A 96 -11.22 -15.87 -13.99
CA LEU A 96 -11.40 -16.78 -12.85
C LEU A 96 -10.52 -16.37 -11.67
N TYR A 97 -9.25 -16.04 -11.93
CA TYR A 97 -8.35 -15.54 -10.89
C TYR A 97 -8.84 -14.22 -10.26
N ILE A 98 -9.27 -13.26 -11.10
CA ILE A 98 -9.82 -11.98 -10.61
C ILE A 98 -11.05 -12.22 -9.73
N VAL A 99 -11.99 -13.05 -10.19
CA VAL A 99 -13.22 -13.38 -9.44
C VAL A 99 -12.87 -14.07 -8.13
N PHE A 100 -11.96 -15.04 -8.14
CA PHE A 100 -11.51 -15.72 -6.93
C PHE A 100 -10.96 -14.75 -5.90
N ILE A 101 -10.03 -13.88 -6.28
CA ILE A 101 -9.41 -12.90 -5.36
C ILE A 101 -10.43 -11.89 -4.80
N ILE A 102 -11.41 -11.48 -5.61
CA ILE A 102 -12.44 -10.53 -5.15
C ILE A 102 -13.49 -11.20 -4.26
N ALA A 103 -13.85 -12.45 -4.54
CA ALA A 103 -14.89 -13.17 -3.82
C ALA A 103 -14.40 -13.73 -2.46
N VAL A 104 -13.12 -14.09 -2.37
CA VAL A 104 -12.55 -14.70 -1.16
C VAL A 104 -12.12 -13.59 -0.18
N PRO A 105 -12.52 -13.65 1.10
CA PRO A 105 -12.04 -12.69 2.10
C PRO A 105 -10.52 -12.67 2.19
N SER A 106 -9.93 -11.47 2.30
CA SER A 106 -8.47 -11.27 2.29
C SER A 106 -7.74 -12.12 3.35
N LEU A 107 -8.29 -12.21 4.54
CA LEU A 107 -7.74 -13.05 5.61
C LEU A 107 -7.62 -14.52 5.20
N ALA A 108 -8.63 -15.05 4.50
CA ALA A 108 -8.65 -16.47 4.12
C ALA A 108 -7.48 -16.82 3.17
N TYR A 109 -7.27 -16.04 2.11
CA TYR A 109 -6.17 -16.34 1.21
C TYR A 109 -4.80 -15.98 1.81
N ILE A 110 -4.68 -14.97 2.69
CA ILE A 110 -3.42 -14.66 3.39
C ILE A 110 -3.02 -15.84 4.28
N PHE A 111 -3.95 -16.39 5.07
CA PHE A 111 -3.68 -17.57 5.88
C PHE A 111 -3.38 -18.81 5.03
N LEU A 112 -4.06 -18.99 3.91
CA LEU A 112 -3.78 -20.07 2.96
C LEU A 112 -2.33 -19.97 2.45
N PHE A 113 -1.90 -18.78 1.99
CA PHE A 113 -0.51 -18.57 1.54
C PHE A 113 0.51 -18.74 2.66
N LYS A 114 0.16 -18.30 3.88
CA LYS A 114 0.98 -18.53 5.07
C LYS A 114 1.17 -20.02 5.34
N ALA A 115 0.09 -20.80 5.28
CA ALA A 115 0.14 -22.26 5.49
C ALA A 115 0.94 -22.97 4.38
N ILE A 116 0.66 -22.66 3.11
CA ILE A 116 1.39 -23.22 1.96
C ILE A 116 2.87 -22.83 2.03
N GLY A 117 3.20 -21.56 2.26
CA GLY A 117 4.58 -21.11 2.35
C GLY A 117 5.33 -21.76 3.50
N GLY A 118 4.69 -21.95 4.65
CA GLY A 118 5.24 -22.68 5.79
C GLY A 118 5.56 -24.14 5.47
N SER A 119 4.71 -24.82 4.69
CA SER A 119 4.97 -26.20 4.25
C SER A 119 6.16 -26.32 3.30
N PHE A 120 6.54 -25.24 2.60
CA PHE A 120 7.76 -25.13 1.80
C PHE A 120 8.98 -24.63 2.59
N GLY A 121 8.86 -24.46 3.92
CA GLY A 121 9.97 -24.02 4.77
C GLY A 121 10.21 -22.49 4.74
N LEU A 122 9.30 -21.70 4.21
CA LEU A 122 9.41 -20.25 4.27
C LEU A 122 9.02 -19.74 5.67
N PRO A 123 9.71 -18.72 6.21
CA PRO A 123 9.34 -18.10 7.47
C PRO A 123 7.92 -17.53 7.42
N THR A 124 7.08 -17.95 8.34
CA THR A 124 5.67 -17.55 8.42
C THR A 124 5.43 -16.34 9.31
N THR A 125 6.42 -15.89 10.06
CA THR A 125 6.42 -14.72 10.92
C THR A 125 7.74 -13.98 10.81
N PHE A 126 7.69 -12.67 11.05
CA PHE A 126 8.91 -11.88 11.21
C PHE A 126 9.56 -12.18 12.54
N ASP A 127 10.85 -12.52 12.49
CA ASP A 127 11.71 -12.67 13.64
C ASP A 127 12.80 -11.60 13.58
N MET A 128 12.83 -10.73 14.60
CA MET A 128 13.78 -9.62 14.67
C MET A 128 15.11 -10.04 15.31
N GLU A 129 15.13 -11.16 16.02
CA GLU A 129 16.35 -11.69 16.63
C GLU A 129 17.22 -12.41 15.59
N SER A 130 16.58 -13.11 14.64
CA SER A 130 17.23 -13.82 13.54
C SER A 130 16.73 -13.35 12.17
N PRO A 131 17.05 -12.11 11.75
CA PRO A 131 16.49 -11.53 10.54
C PRO A 131 16.96 -12.28 9.28
N SER A 132 15.99 -12.80 8.52
CA SER A 132 16.22 -13.47 7.23
C SER A 132 15.52 -12.71 6.11
N ARG A 133 16.15 -12.63 4.94
CA ARG A 133 15.50 -12.01 3.75
C ARG A 133 14.28 -12.80 3.28
N LEU A 134 14.20 -14.08 3.59
CA LEU A 134 13.07 -14.93 3.22
C LEU A 134 11.75 -14.54 3.90
N MET A 135 11.82 -13.86 5.07
CA MET A 135 10.62 -13.37 5.78
C MET A 135 9.77 -12.38 4.97
N TYR A 136 10.39 -11.67 4.02
CA TYR A 136 9.69 -10.69 3.19
C TYR A 136 8.84 -11.34 2.10
N ILE A 137 9.13 -12.59 1.70
CA ILE A 137 8.50 -13.24 0.55
C ILE A 137 6.99 -13.39 0.74
N LEU A 138 6.55 -14.01 1.83
CA LEU A 138 5.14 -14.29 2.06
C LEU A 138 4.29 -13.01 2.21
N PRO A 139 4.69 -12.00 3.01
CA PRO A 139 3.98 -10.73 3.07
C PRO A 139 3.88 -10.02 1.73
N ILE A 140 4.97 -9.97 0.96
CA ILE A 140 5.01 -9.33 -0.37
C ILE A 140 4.06 -10.04 -1.33
N VAL A 141 4.13 -11.36 -1.43
CA VAL A 141 3.26 -12.15 -2.32
C VAL A 141 1.80 -11.98 -1.93
N SER A 142 1.49 -12.09 -0.64
CA SER A 142 0.11 -11.93 -0.15
C SER A 142 -0.47 -10.55 -0.43
N LEU A 143 0.37 -9.50 -0.42
CA LEU A 143 -0.04 -8.12 -0.71
C LEU A 143 -0.13 -7.86 -2.23
N ALA A 144 0.74 -8.49 -3.02
CA ALA A 144 0.77 -8.31 -4.47
C ALA A 144 -0.40 -8.98 -5.19
N LEU A 145 -0.85 -10.16 -4.75
CA LEU A 145 -1.89 -10.93 -5.43
C LEU A 145 -3.19 -10.15 -5.66
N PRO A 146 -3.82 -9.50 -4.65
CA PRO A 146 -5.02 -8.71 -4.89
C PRO A 146 -4.75 -7.49 -5.78
N SER A 147 -3.57 -6.89 -5.68
CA SER A 147 -3.16 -5.76 -6.53
C SER A 147 -2.98 -6.19 -7.99
N ILE A 148 -2.40 -7.37 -8.24
CA ILE A 148 -2.30 -7.97 -9.58
C ILE A 148 -3.69 -8.17 -10.17
N ALA A 149 -4.62 -8.80 -9.42
CA ALA A 149 -5.98 -9.05 -9.89
C ALA A 149 -6.72 -7.73 -10.22
N ASN A 150 -6.54 -6.71 -9.38
CA ASN A 150 -7.15 -5.40 -9.61
C ASN A 150 -6.58 -4.72 -10.86
N LEU A 151 -5.27 -4.72 -11.06
CA LEU A 151 -4.63 -4.18 -12.26
C LEU A 151 -5.07 -4.93 -13.52
N MET A 152 -5.06 -6.26 -13.50
CA MET A 152 -5.56 -7.09 -14.62
C MET A 152 -6.98 -6.71 -15.00
N LYS A 153 -7.89 -6.57 -14.01
CA LYS A 153 -9.29 -6.20 -14.21
C LYS A 153 -9.43 -4.83 -14.89
N TRP A 154 -8.73 -3.81 -14.37
CA TRP A 154 -8.87 -2.45 -14.89
C TRP A 154 -8.22 -2.27 -16.24
N ILE A 155 -7.02 -2.82 -16.45
CA ILE A 155 -6.33 -2.77 -17.76
C ILE A 155 -7.18 -3.47 -18.83
N ARG A 156 -7.65 -4.69 -18.54
CA ARG A 156 -8.54 -5.40 -19.45
C ARG A 156 -9.77 -4.56 -19.81
N ARG A 157 -10.41 -3.95 -18.83
CA ARG A 157 -11.58 -3.11 -19.03
C ARG A 157 -11.25 -1.91 -19.91
N TYR A 158 -10.24 -1.11 -19.52
CA TYR A 158 -9.87 0.08 -20.29
C TYR A 158 -9.49 -0.27 -21.75
N MET A 159 -8.76 -1.35 -21.95
CA MET A 159 -8.41 -1.76 -23.32
C MET A 159 -9.63 -2.18 -24.14
N ILE A 160 -10.57 -2.92 -23.56
CA ILE A 160 -11.80 -3.31 -24.27
C ILE A 160 -12.64 -2.08 -24.61
N ASP A 161 -12.76 -1.13 -23.68
CA ASP A 161 -13.46 0.13 -23.91
C ASP A 161 -12.83 0.91 -25.08
N GLN A 162 -11.49 0.98 -25.13
CA GLN A 162 -10.79 1.61 -26.25
C GLN A 162 -10.96 0.85 -27.57
N MET A 163 -10.95 -0.49 -27.55
CA MET A 163 -11.15 -1.31 -28.76
C MET A 163 -12.51 -1.07 -29.43
N ASN A 164 -13.52 -0.67 -28.66
CA ASN A 164 -14.88 -0.42 -29.15
C ASN A 164 -15.10 1.05 -29.57
N SER A 165 -14.12 1.92 -29.42
CA SER A 165 -14.22 3.36 -29.72
C SER A 165 -14.25 3.64 -31.22
N ASP A 166 -14.88 4.77 -31.61
CA ASP A 166 -15.06 5.14 -33.02
C ASP A 166 -13.73 5.50 -33.69
N TYR A 167 -12.77 6.07 -32.97
CA TYR A 167 -11.45 6.35 -33.53
C TYR A 167 -10.68 5.07 -33.94
N VAL A 168 -10.93 3.94 -33.27
CA VAL A 168 -10.36 2.64 -33.65
C VAL A 168 -11.03 2.12 -34.93
N LYS A 169 -12.33 2.27 -35.06
CA LYS A 169 -13.06 1.93 -36.30
C LYS A 169 -12.56 2.77 -37.47
N PHE A 170 -12.36 4.07 -37.24
CA PHE A 170 -11.80 4.98 -38.23
C PHE A 170 -10.37 4.63 -38.64
N ALA A 171 -9.49 4.31 -37.67
CA ALA A 171 -8.14 3.87 -37.94
C ALA A 171 -8.09 2.56 -38.79
N ARG A 172 -9.04 1.65 -38.55
CA ARG A 172 -9.17 0.42 -39.30
C ARG A 172 -9.64 0.68 -40.74
N SER A 173 -10.62 1.61 -40.96
CA SER A 173 -11.05 2.00 -42.30
C SER A 173 -9.97 2.77 -43.08
N GLY A 174 -9.02 3.42 -42.35
CA GLY A 174 -7.85 4.04 -42.91
C GLY A 174 -6.70 3.09 -43.29
N GLY A 175 -6.91 1.76 -43.16
CA GLY A 175 -5.98 0.73 -43.62
C GLY A 175 -4.86 0.40 -42.63
N LEU A 176 -4.91 0.86 -41.37
CA LEU A 176 -3.95 0.48 -40.37
C LEU A 176 -4.10 -0.98 -39.96
N THR A 177 -2.99 -1.66 -39.74
CA THR A 177 -2.99 -3.07 -39.29
C THR A 177 -3.48 -3.16 -37.82
N GLU A 178 -4.09 -4.30 -37.47
CA GLU A 178 -4.55 -4.53 -36.09
C GLU A 178 -3.45 -4.40 -35.05
N GLY A 179 -2.20 -4.73 -35.40
CA GLY A 179 -1.04 -4.54 -34.52
C GLY A 179 -0.72 -3.08 -34.28
N GLU A 180 -0.79 -2.24 -35.31
CA GLU A 180 -0.55 -0.78 -35.18
C GLU A 180 -1.69 -0.12 -34.40
N ILE A 181 -2.93 -0.49 -34.69
CA ILE A 181 -4.10 0.00 -33.97
C ILE A 181 -3.96 -0.35 -32.48
N PHE A 182 -3.60 -1.59 -32.17
CA PHE A 182 -3.45 -2.05 -30.79
C PHE A 182 -2.36 -1.28 -30.03
N THR A 183 -1.18 -1.17 -30.61
CA THR A 183 -0.02 -0.56 -29.90
C THR A 183 -0.06 0.97 -29.88
N ARG A 184 -0.41 1.62 -30.98
CA ARG A 184 -0.36 3.08 -31.11
C ARG A 184 -1.61 3.78 -30.59
N HIS A 185 -2.76 3.12 -30.67
CA HIS A 185 -4.05 3.73 -30.36
C HIS A 185 -4.66 3.16 -29.05
N ILE A 186 -4.88 1.84 -28.99
CA ILE A 186 -5.58 1.23 -27.87
C ILE A 186 -4.73 1.25 -26.60
N LEU A 187 -3.50 0.70 -26.67
CA LEU A 187 -2.64 0.57 -25.50
C LEU A 187 -2.26 1.92 -24.91
N LYS A 188 -1.90 2.89 -25.77
CA LYS A 188 -1.53 4.24 -25.33
C LYS A 188 -2.66 4.91 -24.56
N ASN A 189 -3.88 4.88 -25.07
CA ASN A 189 -5.02 5.53 -24.42
C ASN A 189 -5.48 4.76 -23.16
N ALA A 190 -5.47 3.42 -23.19
CA ALA A 190 -5.83 2.59 -22.05
C ALA A 190 -4.82 2.67 -20.90
N ALA A 191 -3.56 3.02 -21.17
CA ALA A 191 -2.52 3.16 -20.16
C ALA A 191 -2.68 4.42 -19.29
N ILE A 192 -3.36 5.46 -19.78
CA ILE A 192 -3.48 6.77 -19.10
C ILE A 192 -4.02 6.62 -17.66
N PRO A 193 -5.18 5.97 -17.41
CA PRO A 193 -5.71 5.82 -16.06
C PRO A 193 -4.81 4.93 -15.16
N ILE A 194 -4.06 4.00 -15.74
CA ILE A 194 -3.13 3.15 -15.00
C ILE A 194 -1.92 3.94 -14.52
N ILE A 195 -1.38 4.80 -15.39
CA ILE A 195 -0.25 5.69 -15.06
C ILE A 195 -0.65 6.68 -13.97
N GLN A 196 -1.86 7.25 -14.05
CA GLN A 196 -2.42 8.12 -13.02
C GLN A 196 -2.46 7.45 -11.64
N GLY A 197 -2.70 6.14 -11.58
CA GLY A 197 -2.76 5.37 -10.33
C GLY A 197 -1.39 5.06 -9.70
N ILE A 198 -0.27 5.24 -10.40
CA ILE A 198 1.06 4.87 -9.90
C ILE A 198 1.44 5.63 -8.62
N PRO A 199 1.29 6.97 -8.52
CA PRO A 199 1.64 7.68 -7.30
C PRO A 199 0.83 7.21 -6.09
N ALA A 200 -0.46 6.95 -6.26
CA ALA A 200 -1.31 6.43 -5.19
C ALA A 200 -0.87 5.04 -4.72
N ALA A 201 -0.46 4.16 -5.63
CA ALA A 201 0.07 2.85 -5.29
C ALA A 201 1.40 2.96 -4.52
N VAL A 202 2.33 3.81 -4.97
CA VAL A 202 3.65 3.98 -4.35
C VAL A 202 3.56 4.69 -3.00
N LEU A 203 2.83 5.80 -2.90
CA LEU A 203 2.66 6.53 -1.63
C LEU A 203 1.77 5.76 -0.65
N GLY A 204 0.80 4.98 -1.15
CA GLY A 204 0.01 4.06 -0.35
C GLY A 204 0.85 2.97 0.35
N ALA A 205 1.99 2.59 -0.22
CA ALA A 205 2.92 1.66 0.45
C ALA A 205 3.49 2.22 1.76
N LEU A 206 3.51 3.55 1.95
CA LEU A 206 3.93 4.20 3.19
C LEU A 206 2.89 4.08 4.32
N THR A 207 1.62 3.84 3.98
CA THR A 207 0.54 3.75 4.98
C THR A 207 0.50 2.39 5.69
N GLY A 208 1.20 1.40 5.15
CA GLY A 208 1.23 0.03 5.67
C GLY A 208 0.00 -0.80 5.30
N ALA A 209 0.11 -2.09 5.52
CA ALA A 209 -0.94 -3.07 5.24
C ALA A 209 -1.34 -3.80 6.52
N ILE A 210 -2.28 -3.21 7.29
CA ILE A 210 -2.66 -3.65 8.64
C ILE A 210 -2.87 -5.17 8.73
N ILE A 211 -3.68 -5.73 7.84
CA ILE A 211 -4.03 -7.16 7.87
C ILE A 211 -2.80 -8.04 7.61
N THR A 212 -2.04 -7.72 6.56
CA THR A 212 -0.84 -8.49 6.18
C THR A 212 0.23 -8.37 7.26
N GLU A 213 0.47 -7.16 7.77
CA GLU A 213 1.46 -6.92 8.83
C GLU A 213 1.10 -7.66 10.12
N ARG A 214 -0.19 -7.72 10.51
CA ARG A 214 -0.63 -8.49 11.66
C ARG A 214 -0.47 -9.99 11.48
N VAL A 215 -0.86 -10.55 10.35
CA VAL A 215 -0.79 -12.00 10.11
C VAL A 215 0.65 -12.50 10.08
N TYR A 216 1.58 -11.71 9.52
CA TYR A 216 2.99 -12.07 9.43
C TYR A 216 3.86 -11.48 10.55
N VAL A 217 3.26 -10.75 11.51
CA VAL A 217 3.96 -10.09 12.62
C VAL A 217 5.05 -9.14 12.12
N VAL A 218 4.77 -8.42 11.04
CA VAL A 218 5.70 -7.42 10.49
C VAL A 218 5.71 -6.21 11.40
N PRO A 219 6.89 -5.69 11.80
CA PRO A 219 7.01 -4.48 12.60
C PRO A 219 6.75 -3.22 11.76
N GLY A 220 5.58 -3.15 11.15
CA GLY A 220 5.17 -2.08 10.23
C GLY A 220 4.35 -0.98 10.88
N ILE A 221 4.07 0.07 10.09
CA ILE A 221 3.28 1.22 10.53
C ILE A 221 1.77 0.96 10.49
N GLY A 222 1.31 -0.06 9.75
CA GLY A 222 -0.12 -0.33 9.57
C GLY A 222 -0.89 -0.57 10.87
N ASN A 223 -0.22 -1.09 11.91
CA ASN A 223 -0.82 -1.29 13.23
C ASN A 223 -0.84 -0.04 14.11
N LEU A 224 -0.03 0.98 13.80
CA LEU A 224 0.17 2.14 14.66
C LEU A 224 -1.14 2.85 15.01
N LEU A 225 -1.96 3.14 13.99
CA LEU A 225 -3.24 3.81 14.21
C LEU A 225 -4.22 2.97 15.03
N THR A 226 -4.26 1.66 14.80
CA THR A 226 -5.12 0.75 15.56
C THR A 226 -4.68 0.64 17.02
N GLU A 227 -3.38 0.58 17.27
CA GLU A 227 -2.83 0.57 18.63
C GLU A 227 -3.11 1.89 19.34
N ALA A 228 -2.94 3.02 18.65
CA ALA A 228 -3.23 4.35 19.19
C ALA A 228 -4.72 4.49 19.57
N ILE A 229 -5.63 3.98 18.75
CA ILE A 229 -7.07 3.98 19.05
C ILE A 229 -7.36 3.16 20.31
N ASN A 230 -6.80 1.95 20.40
CA ASN A 230 -7.00 1.07 21.55
C ASN A 230 -6.41 1.63 22.86
N LYS A 231 -5.33 2.41 22.73
CA LYS A 231 -4.66 3.07 23.86
C LYS A 231 -5.17 4.50 24.14
N TYR A 232 -6.18 4.96 23.40
CA TYR A 232 -6.72 6.32 23.48
C TYR A 232 -5.67 7.43 23.26
N ASP A 233 -4.66 7.14 22.44
CA ASP A 233 -3.59 8.09 22.13
C ASP A 233 -4.04 9.06 21.02
N ASN A 234 -4.73 10.12 21.44
CA ASN A 234 -5.28 11.12 20.54
C ASN A 234 -4.23 11.83 19.68
N GLY A 235 -3.01 12.00 20.20
CA GLY A 235 -1.94 12.64 19.45
C GLY A 235 -1.48 11.81 18.24
N VAL A 236 -1.26 10.51 18.43
CA VAL A 236 -0.92 9.61 17.32
C VAL A 236 -2.09 9.43 16.36
N ILE A 237 -3.34 9.41 16.86
CA ILE A 237 -4.53 9.32 16.02
C ILE A 237 -4.61 10.54 15.08
N VAL A 238 -4.51 11.75 15.62
CA VAL A 238 -4.58 13.00 14.83
C VAL A 238 -3.39 13.10 13.89
N GLY A 239 -2.16 12.89 14.39
CA GLY A 239 -0.93 12.94 13.60
C GLY A 239 -0.91 11.91 12.47
N GLY A 240 -1.29 10.66 12.76
CA GLY A 240 -1.39 9.58 11.77
C GLY A 240 -2.45 9.87 10.71
N THR A 241 -3.62 10.35 11.11
CA THR A 241 -4.69 10.72 10.17
C THR A 241 -4.25 11.86 9.25
N LEU A 242 -3.60 12.89 9.80
CA LEU A 242 -3.06 13.99 9.02
C LEU A 242 -1.99 13.51 8.04
N PHE A 243 -1.08 12.65 8.48
CA PHE A 243 -0.06 12.05 7.63
C PHE A 243 -0.68 11.29 6.44
N TYR A 244 -1.67 10.43 6.69
CA TYR A 244 -2.36 9.71 5.62
C TYR A 244 -3.14 10.62 4.68
N ALA A 245 -3.76 11.69 5.20
CA ALA A 245 -4.45 12.68 4.38
C ALA A 245 -3.48 13.41 3.45
N ILE A 246 -2.33 13.85 3.95
CA ILE A 246 -1.27 14.49 3.15
C ILE A 246 -0.79 13.55 2.04
N LEU A 247 -0.49 12.29 2.36
CA LEU A 247 -0.07 11.31 1.36
C LEU A 247 -1.14 11.11 0.29
N THR A 248 -2.41 11.02 0.69
CA THR A 248 -3.52 10.83 -0.24
C THR A 248 -3.66 12.02 -1.20
N VAL A 249 -3.71 13.25 -0.66
CA VAL A 249 -3.82 14.46 -1.48
C VAL A 249 -2.61 14.60 -2.42
N THR A 250 -1.40 14.38 -1.89
CA THR A 250 -0.16 14.41 -2.70
C THR A 250 -0.20 13.38 -3.82
N SER A 251 -0.70 12.17 -3.54
CA SER A 251 -0.80 11.11 -4.55
C SER A 251 -1.77 11.45 -5.68
N LEU A 252 -2.89 12.09 -5.36
CA LEU A 252 -3.87 12.54 -6.35
C LEU A 252 -3.27 13.62 -7.25
N ILE A 253 -2.65 14.65 -6.66
CA ILE A 253 -1.98 15.72 -7.42
C ILE A 253 -0.91 15.16 -8.35
N LEU A 254 -0.05 14.28 -7.83
CA LEU A 254 0.98 13.64 -8.65
C LEU A 254 0.38 12.76 -9.76
N GLY A 255 -0.74 12.09 -9.48
CA GLY A 255 -1.47 11.31 -10.48
C GLY A 255 -1.98 12.18 -11.61
N ASP A 256 -2.57 13.32 -11.30
CA ASP A 256 -3.08 14.27 -12.30
C ASP A 256 -1.94 14.89 -13.11
N VAL A 257 -0.82 15.22 -12.47
CA VAL A 257 0.39 15.72 -13.17
C VAL A 257 0.93 14.65 -14.13
N LEU A 258 1.06 13.39 -13.69
CA LEU A 258 1.51 12.31 -14.56
C LEU A 258 0.54 12.07 -15.73
N MET A 259 -0.76 12.14 -15.46
CA MET A 259 -1.78 12.02 -16.51
C MET A 259 -1.62 13.12 -17.56
N ALA A 260 -1.45 14.39 -17.15
CA ALA A 260 -1.27 15.50 -18.06
C ALA A 260 0.05 15.42 -18.86
N MET A 261 1.11 14.86 -18.27
CA MET A 261 2.38 14.62 -18.98
C MET A 261 2.26 13.55 -20.08
N VAL A 262 1.38 12.57 -19.90
CA VAL A 262 1.19 11.45 -20.84
C VAL A 262 0.12 11.76 -21.88
N ASP A 263 -0.93 12.48 -21.51
CA ASP A 263 -2.01 12.88 -22.42
C ASP A 263 -1.92 14.39 -22.75
N PRO A 264 -1.40 14.77 -23.92
CA PRO A 264 -1.28 16.16 -24.32
C PRO A 264 -2.60 16.88 -24.55
N ARG A 265 -3.75 16.17 -24.50
CA ARG A 265 -5.09 16.76 -24.60
C ARG A 265 -5.52 17.42 -23.29
N ILE A 266 -4.89 17.08 -22.18
CA ILE A 266 -5.18 17.63 -20.87
C ILE A 266 -4.34 18.88 -20.67
N SER A 267 -5.00 20.04 -20.56
CA SER A 267 -4.37 21.32 -20.27
C SER A 267 -4.95 21.88 -18.98
N PHE A 268 -4.08 22.22 -18.03
CA PHE A 268 -4.46 22.94 -16.80
C PHE A 268 -4.61 24.44 -17.00
N SER A 269 -4.37 24.93 -18.23
CA SER A 269 -4.57 26.35 -18.56
C SER A 269 -6.05 26.65 -18.76
N THR A 270 -6.60 27.45 -17.88
CA THR A 270 -7.84 28.20 -18.12
C THR A 270 -7.56 29.25 -19.21
N LYS A 271 -7.56 28.83 -20.47
CA LYS A 271 -7.77 29.82 -21.53
C LYS A 271 -9.23 30.24 -21.46
N ASP A 272 -9.40 31.52 -21.20
CA ASP A 272 -10.69 32.20 -21.13
C ASP A 272 -11.69 31.68 -22.17
N ARG A 273 -12.85 31.30 -21.69
CA ARG A 273 -14.02 31.15 -22.54
C ARG A 273 -14.56 32.51 -22.93
#